data_6803d8bf30043f429999945d668cb5f4
#
_entry.id   6803d8bf30043f429999945d668cb5f4
#
_cell.length_a   1.000
_cell.length_b   1.000
_cell.length_c   1.000
_cell.angle_alpha   90.00
_cell.angle_beta   90.00
_cell.angle_gamma   90.00
#
_symmetry.space_group_name_H-M   'P 1'
#
loop_
_entity.id
_entity.type
_entity.pdbx_description
1 polymer ?
#
loop_
_entity_poly.entity_id
_entity_poly.type
_entity_poly.pdbx_seq_one_letter_code
_entity_poly.pdbx_strand_id
1 'polypeptide(L)'
;MACAPDVEHTFSGEHALGGTRHSRGALGRWFERLYRLFPGLDFEVKRVLVRGWPWRTVAMIEWVDRARPADGLPYENEGTHVLRFSWGRLVGLHAYLDTQKVEEVCERLAKEGIEEASAPPILT
;
A
#
# COMPACT_ATOMS: atom_id res chain seq x y z
N MET A 1 13.18 -8.84 -3.64
CA MET A 1 12.08 -9.82 -3.67
C MET A 1 11.53 -9.93 -5.08
N ALA A 2 11.45 -11.14 -5.61
CA ALA A 2 10.91 -11.36 -6.94
C ALA A 2 9.40 -11.16 -6.94
N CYS A 3 8.90 -10.44 -7.95
CA CYS A 3 7.50 -10.10 -8.08
C CYS A 3 6.98 -10.64 -9.43
N ALA A 4 5.85 -11.34 -9.41
CA ALA A 4 5.26 -11.85 -10.63
C ALA A 4 4.82 -10.70 -11.55
N PRO A 5 4.92 -10.86 -12.89
CA PRO A 5 4.47 -9.80 -13.81
C PRO A 5 3.00 -9.44 -13.67
N ASP A 6 2.18 -10.40 -13.27
CA ASP A 6 0.73 -10.26 -13.08
C ASP A 6 0.34 -10.21 -11.60
N VAL A 7 1.22 -9.72 -10.74
CA VAL A 7 0.95 -9.60 -9.31
C VAL A 7 -0.34 -8.83 -9.05
N GLU A 8 -1.16 -9.38 -8.16
CA GLU A 8 -2.39 -8.70 -7.73
C GLU A 8 -2.10 -7.89 -6.47
N HIS A 9 -2.31 -6.58 -6.55
CA HIS A 9 -2.16 -5.68 -5.42
C HIS A 9 -3.48 -5.01 -5.13
N THR A 10 -3.93 -5.11 -3.88
CA THR A 10 -5.14 -4.45 -3.41
C THR A 10 -4.79 -3.57 -2.20
N PHE A 11 -5.21 -2.33 -2.25
CA PHE A 11 -5.13 -1.42 -1.12
C PHE A 11 -6.54 -1.00 -0.75
N SER A 12 -6.90 -1.20 0.52
CA SER A 12 -8.25 -0.96 0.99
C SER A 12 -8.59 0.54 0.98
N GLY A 13 -9.86 0.86 0.69
CA GLY A 13 -10.39 2.20 0.77
C GLY A 13 -10.71 2.83 -0.58
N GLU A 14 -11.50 3.92 -0.53
CA GLU A 14 -11.91 4.67 -1.70
C GLU A 14 -11.19 6.01 -1.73
N HIS A 15 -9.96 6.01 -2.27
CA HIS A 15 -9.09 7.18 -2.36
C HIS A 15 -8.04 6.95 -3.45
N ALA A 16 -7.15 7.91 -3.65
CA ALA A 16 -6.16 7.87 -4.72
C ALA A 16 -5.24 6.64 -4.68
N LEU A 17 -5.07 6.02 -3.52
CA LEU A 17 -4.24 4.82 -3.34
C LEU A 17 -5.06 3.53 -3.29
N GLY A 18 -6.39 3.60 -3.32
CA GLY A 18 -7.26 2.43 -3.20
C GLY A 18 -7.31 1.59 -4.46
N GLY A 19 -8.13 0.53 -4.39
CA GLY A 19 -8.41 -0.33 -5.53
C GLY A 19 -7.44 -1.49 -5.71
N THR A 20 -7.59 -2.16 -6.84
CA THR A 20 -6.81 -3.34 -7.18
C THR A 20 -6.14 -3.17 -8.54
N ARG A 21 -4.91 -3.62 -8.66
CA ARG A 21 -4.14 -3.64 -9.90
C ARG A 21 -3.52 -5.01 -10.09
N HIS A 22 -3.29 -5.37 -11.36
CA HIS A 22 -2.93 -6.73 -11.73
C HIS A 22 -1.63 -6.80 -12.53
N SER A 23 -0.76 -5.80 -12.41
CA SER A 23 0.52 -5.84 -13.09
C SER A 23 1.62 -5.23 -12.24
N ARG A 24 2.83 -5.74 -12.43
CA ARG A 24 4.02 -5.20 -11.77
C ARG A 24 4.25 -3.74 -12.16
N GLY A 25 3.96 -3.37 -13.41
CA GLY A 25 4.09 -1.99 -13.86
C GLY A 25 3.13 -1.04 -13.14
N ALA A 26 1.86 -1.43 -13.01
CA ALA A 26 0.88 -0.64 -12.28
C ALA A 26 1.23 -0.54 -10.80
N LEU A 27 1.73 -1.62 -10.20
CA LEU A 27 2.20 -1.62 -8.81
C LEU A 27 3.34 -0.62 -8.62
N GLY A 28 4.29 -0.56 -9.56
CA GLY A 28 5.38 0.41 -9.52
C GLY A 28 4.87 1.85 -9.53
N ARG A 29 3.91 2.16 -10.40
CA ARG A 29 3.28 3.49 -10.45
C ARG A 29 2.53 3.80 -9.16
N TRP A 30 1.91 2.80 -8.54
CA TRP A 30 1.24 2.96 -7.26
C TRP A 30 2.23 3.32 -6.15
N PHE A 31 3.37 2.64 -6.08
CA PHE A 31 4.41 2.97 -5.10
C PHE A 31 4.96 4.39 -5.31
N GLU A 32 5.15 4.80 -6.56
CA GLU A 32 5.59 6.16 -6.86
C GLU A 32 4.60 7.20 -6.32
N ARG A 33 3.30 6.98 -6.54
CA ARG A 33 2.25 7.84 -5.99
C ARG A 33 2.27 7.84 -4.47
N LEU A 34 2.40 6.66 -3.85
CA LEU A 34 2.46 6.53 -2.40
C LEU A 34 3.56 7.42 -1.82
N TYR A 35 4.76 7.34 -2.36
CA TYR A 35 5.88 8.10 -1.82
C TYR A 35 5.81 9.59 -2.14
N ARG A 36 5.08 9.99 -3.16
CA ARG A 36 4.82 11.41 -3.41
C ARG A 36 3.81 11.99 -2.42
N LEU A 37 2.78 11.22 -2.08
CA LEU A 37 1.74 11.68 -1.14
C LEU A 37 2.15 11.54 0.33
N PHE A 38 3.01 10.57 0.63
CA PHE A 38 3.46 10.28 1.99
C PHE A 38 5.00 10.26 2.07
N PRO A 39 5.64 11.43 1.92
CA PRO A 39 7.10 11.50 2.05
C PRO A 39 7.57 11.02 3.42
N GLY A 40 8.71 10.35 3.45
CA GLY A 40 9.28 9.83 4.68
C GLY A 40 8.53 8.65 5.28
N LEU A 41 7.71 7.98 4.49
CA LEU A 41 6.97 6.80 4.95
C LEU A 41 7.94 5.73 5.45
N ASP A 42 7.72 5.29 6.70
CA ASP A 42 8.53 4.29 7.38
C ASP A 42 7.63 3.31 8.12
N PHE A 43 8.02 2.05 8.14
CA PHE A 43 7.24 0.97 8.74
C PHE A 43 7.97 0.38 9.94
N GLU A 44 7.24 0.20 11.03
CA GLU A 44 7.70 -0.58 12.17
C GLU A 44 6.94 -1.90 12.16
N VAL A 45 7.63 -3.01 11.89
CA VAL A 45 7.02 -4.33 11.88
C VAL A 45 6.79 -4.79 13.32
N LYS A 46 5.57 -5.15 13.63
CA LYS A 46 5.17 -5.61 14.97
C LYS A 46 5.14 -7.13 15.06
N ARG A 47 4.68 -7.79 14.01
CA ARG A 47 4.47 -9.24 14.03
C ARG A 47 4.50 -9.78 12.60
N VAL A 48 5.09 -10.96 12.45
CA VAL A 48 5.11 -11.68 11.17
C VAL A 48 4.64 -13.11 11.41
N LEU A 49 3.67 -13.54 10.60
CA LEU A 49 3.19 -14.92 10.59
C LEU A 49 3.35 -15.47 9.18
N VAL A 50 3.88 -16.64 9.06
CA VAL A 50 4.10 -17.30 7.77
C VAL A 50 3.53 -18.72 7.84
N ARG A 51 2.82 -19.11 6.78
CA ARG A 51 2.23 -20.44 6.69
C ARG A 51 2.21 -20.93 5.25
N GLY A 52 2.32 -22.23 5.08
CA GLY A 52 2.14 -22.89 3.79
C GLY A 52 3.38 -23.63 3.33
N TRP A 53 3.43 -23.88 2.04
CA TRP A 53 4.43 -24.71 1.38
C TRP A 53 5.15 -23.88 0.31
N PRO A 54 6.31 -24.33 -0.20
CA PRO A 54 7.06 -23.53 -1.19
C PRO A 54 6.25 -23.08 -2.40
N TRP A 55 5.33 -23.92 -2.87
CA TRP A 55 4.48 -23.55 -4.02
C TRP A 55 3.32 -22.65 -3.64
N ARG A 56 3.00 -22.53 -2.35
CA ARG A 56 1.89 -21.70 -1.86
C ARG A 56 2.18 -21.26 -0.43
N THR A 57 2.72 -20.06 -0.29
CA THR A 57 3.05 -19.48 1.00
C THR A 57 2.21 -18.23 1.24
N VAL A 58 1.71 -18.07 2.45
CA VAL A 58 1.01 -16.84 2.88
C VAL A 58 1.77 -16.25 4.05
N ALA A 59 2.09 -14.98 3.97
CA ALA A 59 2.67 -14.22 5.06
C ALA A 59 1.73 -13.10 5.47
N MET A 60 1.64 -12.85 6.78
CA MET A 60 0.90 -11.71 7.31
C MET A 60 1.86 -10.87 8.13
N ILE A 61 1.93 -9.60 7.82
CA ILE A 61 2.83 -8.65 8.48
C ILE A 61 2.00 -7.56 9.12
N GLU A 62 1.99 -7.53 10.46
CA GLU A 62 1.36 -6.46 11.23
C GLU A 62 2.37 -5.35 11.44
N TRP A 63 1.98 -4.12 11.17
CA TRP A 63 2.89 -2.99 11.21
C TRP A 63 2.20 -1.70 11.66
N VAL A 64 3.05 -0.76 12.09
CA VAL A 64 2.68 0.64 12.27
C VAL A 64 3.50 1.43 11.29
N ASP A 65 2.89 2.35 10.56
CA ASP A 65 3.62 3.23 9.66
C ASP A 65 3.49 4.68 10.09
N ARG A 66 4.49 5.45 9.69
CA ARG A 66 4.57 6.88 9.98
C ARG A 66 5.10 7.59 8.75
N ALA A 67 4.56 8.78 8.51
CA ALA A 67 4.99 9.61 7.40
C ALA A 67 4.79 11.07 7.74
N ARG A 68 5.34 11.95 6.92
CA ARG A 68 5.08 13.38 6.99
C ARG A 68 4.58 13.83 5.62
N PRO A 69 3.26 13.80 5.40
CA PRO A 69 2.66 14.31 4.17
C PRO A 69 3.08 15.74 3.84
N ALA A 70 2.83 16.15 2.60
CA ALA A 70 3.28 17.46 2.09
C ALA A 70 2.74 18.66 2.87
N ASP A 71 1.62 18.51 3.59
CA ASP A 71 1.07 19.56 4.45
C ASP A 71 1.83 19.71 5.77
N GLY A 72 2.84 18.87 6.02
CA GLY A 72 3.67 18.93 7.22
C GLY A 72 3.07 18.33 8.47
N LEU A 73 1.81 17.90 8.44
CA LEU A 73 1.17 17.27 9.60
C LEU A 73 1.61 15.82 9.74
N PRO A 74 1.87 15.34 10.97
CA PRO A 74 2.29 13.96 11.14
C PRO A 74 1.17 12.98 10.80
N TYR A 75 1.55 11.85 10.20
CA TYR A 75 0.64 10.75 9.89
C TYR A 75 1.15 9.49 10.57
N GLU A 76 0.25 8.78 11.21
CA GLU A 76 0.53 7.47 11.79
C GLU A 76 -0.68 6.57 11.57
N ASN A 77 -0.43 5.34 11.14
CA ASN A 77 -1.47 4.36 10.91
C ASN A 77 -0.96 2.99 11.33
N GLU A 78 -1.84 2.04 11.40
CA GLU A 78 -1.49 0.65 11.64
C GLU A 78 -2.28 -0.24 10.69
N GLY A 79 -1.73 -1.39 10.39
CA GLY A 79 -2.40 -2.30 9.48
C GLY A 79 -1.67 -3.61 9.34
N THR A 80 -2.15 -4.38 8.40
CA THR A 80 -1.63 -5.71 8.08
C THR A 80 -1.53 -5.86 6.58
N HIS A 81 -0.38 -6.38 6.13
CA HIS A 81 -0.24 -6.85 4.76
C HIS A 81 -0.42 -8.36 4.74
N VAL A 82 -1.24 -8.84 3.83
CA VAL A 82 -1.32 -10.26 3.50
C VAL A 82 -0.59 -10.46 2.18
N LEU A 83 0.49 -11.23 2.22
CA LEU A 83 1.34 -11.51 1.05
C LEU A 83 1.17 -12.95 0.64
N ARG A 84 0.98 -13.17 -0.66
CA ARG A 84 0.89 -14.52 -1.22
C ARG A 84 2.07 -14.76 -2.13
N PHE A 85 2.73 -15.89 -1.93
CA PHE A 85 3.91 -16.28 -2.72
C PHE A 85 3.66 -17.62 -3.39
N SER A 86 4.23 -17.80 -4.57
CA SER A 86 4.31 -19.06 -5.27
C SER A 86 5.76 -19.27 -5.68
N TRP A 87 6.39 -20.32 -5.14
CA TRP A 87 7.81 -20.62 -5.38
C TRP A 87 8.72 -19.40 -5.14
N GLY A 88 8.49 -18.70 -4.04
CA GLY A 88 9.29 -17.55 -3.64
C GLY A 88 8.99 -16.25 -4.40
N ARG A 89 8.04 -16.24 -5.33
CA ARG A 89 7.63 -15.04 -6.07
C ARG A 89 6.35 -14.46 -5.48
N LEU A 90 6.33 -13.15 -5.28
CA LEU A 90 5.14 -12.46 -4.79
C LEU A 90 4.08 -12.45 -5.91
N VAL A 91 2.94 -13.07 -5.66
CA VAL A 91 1.83 -13.14 -6.60
C VAL A 91 0.61 -12.33 -6.14
N GLY A 92 0.55 -11.98 -4.86
CA GLY A 92 -0.52 -11.15 -4.33
C GLY A 92 -0.10 -10.39 -3.10
N LEU A 93 -0.64 -9.19 -2.96
CA LEU A 93 -0.38 -8.30 -1.83
C LEU A 93 -1.65 -7.53 -1.53
N HIS A 94 -2.16 -7.66 -0.31
CA HIS A 94 -3.36 -6.95 0.11
C HIS A 94 -3.07 -6.20 1.41
N ALA A 95 -3.27 -4.90 1.40
CA ALA A 95 -3.09 -4.05 2.57
C ALA A 95 -4.44 -3.77 3.23
N TYR A 96 -4.53 -4.09 4.51
CA TYR A 96 -5.67 -3.78 5.38
C TYR A 96 -5.21 -2.79 6.44
N LEU A 97 -5.86 -1.65 6.52
CA LEU A 97 -5.46 -0.60 7.44
C LEU A 97 -6.66 0.30 7.73
N ASP A 98 -6.47 1.31 8.59
CA ASP A 98 -7.48 2.33 8.81
C ASP A 98 -7.53 3.25 7.58
N THR A 99 -8.49 2.97 6.72
CA THR A 99 -8.64 3.69 5.44
C THR A 99 -9.11 5.12 5.63
N GLN A 100 -9.82 5.41 6.71
CA GLN A 100 -10.27 6.76 7.00
C GLN A 100 -9.09 7.71 7.19
N LYS A 101 -8.03 7.27 7.85
CA LYS A 101 -6.83 8.08 8.03
C LYS A 101 -6.18 8.43 6.71
N VAL A 102 -6.15 7.48 5.76
CA VAL A 102 -5.60 7.73 4.42
C VAL A 102 -6.49 8.70 3.65
N GLU A 103 -7.82 8.52 3.72
CA GLU A 103 -8.77 9.41 3.07
C GLU A 103 -8.63 10.84 3.58
N GLU A 104 -8.49 11.02 4.89
CA GLU A 104 -8.32 12.35 5.50
C GLU A 104 -7.06 13.04 5.00
N VAL A 105 -5.95 12.32 4.88
CA VAL A 105 -4.72 12.88 4.32
C VAL A 105 -4.92 13.28 2.87
N CYS A 106 -5.52 12.42 2.06
CA CYS A 106 -5.78 12.73 0.65
C CYS A 106 -6.68 13.96 0.50
N GLU A 107 -7.71 14.10 1.33
CA GLU A 107 -8.59 15.26 1.32
C GLU A 107 -7.84 16.55 1.67
N ARG A 108 -7.00 16.51 2.71
CA ARG A 108 -6.19 17.66 3.11
C ARG A 108 -5.23 18.08 2.00
N LEU A 109 -4.52 17.11 1.41
CA LEU A 109 -3.56 17.40 0.35
C LEU A 109 -4.25 17.95 -0.90
N ALA A 110 -5.42 17.43 -1.25
CA ALA A 110 -6.20 17.94 -2.39
C ALA A 110 -6.62 19.39 -2.17
N LYS A 111 -7.03 19.74 -0.96
CA LYS A 111 -7.38 21.14 -0.60
C LYS A 111 -6.19 22.08 -0.70
N GLU A 112 -4.98 21.55 -0.54
CA GLU A 112 -3.74 22.33 -0.68
C GLU A 112 -3.27 22.42 -2.13
N GLY A 113 -4.06 21.91 -3.08
CA GLY A 113 -3.75 22.00 -4.49
C GLY A 113 -2.96 20.82 -5.07
N ILE A 114 -2.76 19.75 -4.29
CA ILE A 114 -2.07 18.55 -4.79
C ILE A 114 -3.09 17.67 -5.50
N GLU A 115 -3.15 17.79 -6.81
CA GLU A 115 -4.15 17.12 -7.64
C GLU A 115 -4.09 15.60 -7.56
N GLU A 116 -2.89 15.03 -7.42
CA GLU A 116 -2.70 13.60 -7.33
C GLU A 116 -3.44 12.97 -6.14
N ALA A 117 -3.64 13.73 -5.06
CA ALA A 117 -4.35 13.26 -3.87
C ALA A 117 -5.84 13.01 -4.12
N SER A 118 -6.40 13.57 -5.18
CA SER A 118 -7.79 13.33 -5.59
C SER A 118 -7.90 12.60 -6.93
N ALA A 119 -6.78 12.10 -7.44
CA ALA A 119 -6.77 11.37 -8.71
C ALA A 119 -7.51 10.01 -8.58
N PRO A 120 -8.05 9.49 -9.68
CA PRO A 120 -8.64 8.14 -9.67
C PRO A 120 -7.61 7.09 -9.27
N PRO A 121 -8.04 5.97 -8.67
CA PRO A 121 -7.14 4.88 -8.35
C PRO A 121 -6.36 4.39 -9.58
N ILE A 122 -5.13 3.95 -9.35
CA ILE A 122 -4.32 3.33 -10.40
C ILE A 122 -4.79 1.89 -10.55
N LEU A 123 -5.36 1.58 -11.70
CA LEU A 123 -5.83 0.25 -12.08
C LEU A 123 -5.05 -0.21 -13.29
N THR A 124 -5.03 -1.52 -13.48
CA THR A 124 -4.32 -2.07 -14.62
C THR A 124 -5.20 -2.23 -15.80
#